data_6861e95eb98d7d863bfd27b569fde524
#
_entry.id   6861e95eb98d7d863bfd27b569fde524
#
_cell.length_a   1.000
_cell.length_b   1.000
_cell.length_c   1.000
_cell.angle_alpha   90.00
_cell.angle_beta   90.00
_cell.angle_gamma   90.00
#
_symmetry.space_group_name_H-M   'P 1'
#
loop_
_entity.id
_entity.type
_entity.pdbx_description
1 polymer ?
#
loop_
_entity_poly.entity_id
_entity_poly.type
_entity_poly.pdbx_seq_one_letter_code
_entity_poly.pdbx_strand_id
1 'polypeptide(L)'
;MKIGIIGLGTVGEGVLKVLTKEKNSIFEKSQADIEVKYACDLNINREFSFEFDKSILVDNYKKILEDSEIKLVVELIGGEMLAKDI
;
A
#
# COMPACT_ATOMS: atom_id res chain seq x y z
N MET A 1 4.05 -5.28 -10.46
CA MET A 1 4.60 -4.01 -9.94
C MET A 1 4.40 -3.95 -8.44
N LYS A 2 5.45 -3.70 -7.72
CA LYS A 2 5.35 -3.56 -6.26
C LYS A 2 5.12 -2.10 -5.89
N ILE A 3 4.21 -1.88 -4.97
CA ILE A 3 3.85 -0.53 -4.53
C ILE A 3 3.95 -0.41 -3.02
N GLY A 4 4.03 0.84 -2.56
CA GLY A 4 3.98 1.17 -1.15
C GLY A 4 2.84 2.14 -0.88
N ILE A 5 2.19 2.00 0.26
CA ILE A 5 1.11 2.88 0.68
C ILE A 5 1.56 3.63 1.93
N ILE A 6 1.42 4.94 1.93
CA ILE A 6 1.74 5.76 3.10
C ILE A 6 0.44 6.41 3.58
N GLY A 7 0.06 6.11 4.81
CA GLY A 7 -1.15 6.63 5.40
C GLY A 7 -2.31 5.65 5.31
N LEU A 8 -2.63 5.02 6.43
CA LEU A 8 -3.69 4.02 6.50
C LEU A 8 -4.89 4.51 7.31
N GLY A 9 -5.29 5.77 7.08
CA GLY A 9 -6.57 6.26 7.58
C GLY A 9 -7.72 5.57 6.86
N THR A 10 -8.91 6.12 6.94
CA THR A 10 -10.09 5.50 6.35
C THR A 10 -9.92 5.21 4.86
N VAL A 11 -9.40 6.20 4.11
CA VAL A 11 -9.20 6.04 2.67
C VAL A 11 -8.07 5.04 2.39
N GLY A 12 -6.95 5.17 3.11
CA GLY A 12 -5.81 4.28 2.90
C GLY A 12 -6.13 2.83 3.21
N GLU A 13 -6.90 2.59 4.26
CA GLU A 13 -7.33 1.25 4.62
C GLU A 13 -8.24 0.68 3.54
N GLY A 14 -9.12 1.51 2.97
CA GLY A 14 -9.97 1.08 1.86
C GLY A 14 -9.17 0.72 0.62
N VAL A 15 -8.17 1.52 0.28
CA VAL A 15 -7.28 1.23 -0.85
C VAL A 15 -6.53 -0.07 -0.60
N LEU A 16 -6.01 -0.26 0.61
CA LEU A 16 -5.29 -1.48 0.95
C LEU A 16 -6.20 -2.70 0.81
N LYS A 17 -7.45 -2.59 1.27
CA LYS A 17 -8.42 -3.67 1.16
C LYS A 17 -8.66 -4.07 -0.30
N VAL A 18 -8.87 -3.09 -1.16
CA VAL A 18 -9.10 -3.35 -2.58
C VAL A 18 -7.89 -4.04 -3.20
N LEU A 19 -6.70 -3.56 -2.90
CA LEU A 19 -5.49 -4.08 -3.53
C LEU A 19 -5.06 -5.45 -2.98
N THR A 20 -5.51 -5.82 -1.79
CA THR A 20 -5.15 -7.11 -1.21
C THR A 20 -6.27 -8.13 -1.28
N LYS A 21 -7.53 -7.72 -1.03
CA LYS A 21 -8.66 -8.64 -1.00
C LYS A 21 -9.31 -8.84 -2.35
N GLU A 22 -9.29 -7.83 -3.20
CA GLU A 22 -9.92 -7.87 -4.51
C GLU A 22 -8.89 -7.95 -5.63
N LYS A 23 -7.73 -8.50 -5.30
CA LYS A 23 -6.59 -8.56 -6.20
C LYS A 23 -6.94 -9.22 -7.52
N ASN A 24 -7.70 -10.30 -7.48
CA ASN A 24 -8.05 -11.04 -8.71
C ASN A 24 -8.88 -10.19 -9.67
N SER A 25 -9.86 -9.44 -9.13
CA SER A 25 -10.68 -8.56 -9.97
C SER A 25 -9.84 -7.46 -10.61
N ILE A 26 -8.94 -6.86 -9.85
CA ILE A 26 -8.05 -5.83 -10.37
C ILE A 26 -7.15 -6.41 -11.44
N PHE A 27 -6.60 -7.58 -11.18
CA PHE A 27 -5.72 -8.26 -12.11
C PHE A 27 -6.43 -8.57 -13.43
N GLU A 28 -7.65 -9.09 -13.34
CA GLU A 28 -8.43 -9.42 -14.54
C GLU A 28 -8.75 -8.19 -15.37
N LYS A 29 -9.08 -7.08 -14.72
CA LYS A 29 -9.47 -5.86 -15.42
C LYS A 29 -8.29 -5.12 -16.03
N SER A 30 -7.20 -5.00 -15.29
CA SER A 30 -6.05 -4.20 -15.70
C SER A 30 -4.95 -5.02 -16.32
N GLN A 31 -4.95 -6.32 -16.08
CA GLN A 31 -3.88 -7.24 -16.45
C GLN A 31 -2.52 -6.77 -15.93
N ALA A 32 -2.54 -6.10 -14.80
CA ALA A 32 -1.34 -5.62 -14.12
C ALA A 32 -1.13 -6.43 -12.86
N ASP A 33 0.10 -6.85 -12.62
CA ASP A 33 0.46 -7.55 -11.40
C ASP A 33 0.84 -6.52 -10.35
N ILE A 34 -0.13 -6.12 -9.55
CA ILE A 34 0.06 -5.12 -8.51
C ILE A 34 0.15 -5.81 -7.16
N GLU A 35 1.24 -5.55 -6.44
CA GLU A 35 1.47 -6.13 -5.13
C GLU A 35 1.82 -5.01 -4.14
N VAL A 36 1.12 -4.97 -3.01
CA VAL A 36 1.46 -4.04 -1.94
C VAL A 36 2.61 -4.66 -1.15
N LYS A 37 3.79 -4.11 -1.28
CA LYS A 37 4.95 -4.61 -0.56
C LYS A 37 4.98 -4.10 0.87
N TYR A 38 4.73 -2.81 1.05
CA TYR A 38 4.68 -2.18 2.37
C TYR A 38 3.52 -1.21 2.48
N ALA A 39 2.95 -1.14 3.67
CA ALA A 39 1.94 -0.15 4.02
C ALA A 39 2.38 0.52 5.32
N CYS A 40 2.50 1.83 5.32
CA CYS A 40 3.03 2.61 6.42
C CYS A 40 1.93 3.34 7.17
N ASP A 41 1.95 3.23 8.49
CA ASP A 41 1.09 4.02 9.37
C ASP A 41 1.88 4.33 10.64
N LEU A 42 1.51 5.41 11.30
CA LEU A 42 2.14 5.77 12.57
C LEU A 42 1.79 4.77 13.67
N ASN A 43 0.62 4.16 13.59
CA ASN A 43 0.18 3.17 14.58
C ASN A 43 -0.16 1.84 13.89
N ILE A 44 0.86 1.01 13.72
CA ILE A 44 0.69 -0.29 13.08
C ILE A 44 0.09 -1.34 14.00
N ASN A 45 -0.05 -1.03 15.30
CA ASN A 45 -0.61 -1.96 16.27
C ASN A 45 -2.11 -1.79 16.48
N ARG A 46 -2.74 -0.84 15.80
CA ARG A 46 -4.17 -0.63 15.91
C ARG A 46 -4.95 -1.73 15.19
N GLU A 47 -6.22 -1.83 15.49
CA GLU A 47 -7.10 -2.75 14.78
C GLU A 47 -7.44 -2.19 13.40
N PHE A 48 -7.49 -3.07 12.44
CA PHE A 48 -7.90 -2.73 11.08
C PHE A 48 -9.25 -3.37 10.78
N SER A 49 -9.99 -2.81 9.84
CA SER A 49 -11.35 -3.25 9.56
C SER A 49 -11.43 -4.59 8.81
N PHE A 50 -10.31 -5.14 8.40
CA PHE A 50 -10.26 -6.40 7.66
C PHE A 50 -8.95 -7.13 7.95
N GLU A 51 -8.93 -8.41 7.63
CA GLU A 51 -7.73 -9.24 7.81
C GLU A 51 -6.83 -9.16 6.60
N PHE A 52 -5.55 -9.02 6.85
CA PHE A 52 -4.53 -9.06 5.80
C PHE A 52 -3.18 -9.44 6.43
N ASP A 53 -2.20 -9.67 5.58
CA ASP A 53 -0.86 -10.03 6.05
C ASP A 53 -0.19 -8.82 6.71
N LYS A 54 -0.13 -8.85 8.04
CA LYS A 54 0.41 -7.74 8.82
C LYS A 54 1.92 -7.56 8.68
N SER A 55 2.60 -8.50 8.02
CA SER A 55 4.05 -8.37 7.81
C SER A 55 4.40 -7.22 6.87
N ILE A 56 3.43 -6.72 6.11
CA ILE A 56 3.66 -5.58 5.22
C ILE A 56 3.61 -4.24 5.95
N LEU A 57 3.14 -4.21 7.20
CA LEU A 57 3.01 -2.97 7.95
C LEU A 57 4.38 -2.47 8.42
N VAL A 58 4.63 -1.19 8.20
CA VAL A 58 5.83 -0.52 8.69
C VAL A 58 5.44 0.80 9.33
N ASP A 59 6.21 1.23 10.31
CA ASP A 59 5.96 2.49 11.00
C ASP A 59 6.88 3.62 10.52
N ASN A 60 7.74 3.32 9.56
CA ASN A 60 8.69 4.29 9.01
C ASN A 60 8.60 4.28 7.49
N TYR A 61 8.12 5.38 6.93
CA TYR A 61 7.94 5.51 5.49
C TYR A 61 9.25 5.40 4.71
N LYS A 62 10.39 5.57 5.36
CA LYS A 62 11.69 5.45 4.70
C LYS A 62 11.91 4.05 4.13
N LYS A 63 11.34 3.02 4.76
CA LYS A 63 11.43 1.67 4.20
C LYS A 63 10.82 1.58 2.82
N ILE A 64 9.77 2.35 2.58
CA ILE A 64 9.13 2.40 1.27
C ILE A 64 9.98 3.19 0.29
N LEU A 65 10.50 4.34 0.72
CA LEU A 65 11.26 5.22 -0.18
C LEU A 65 12.61 4.62 -0.57
N GLU A 66 13.20 3.82 0.31
CA GLU A 66 14.51 3.23 0.07
C GLU A 66 14.46 1.89 -0.64
N ASP A 67 13.27 1.32 -0.81
CA ASP A 67 13.13 0.00 -1.43
C ASP A 67 13.09 0.16 -2.96
N SER A 68 14.12 -0.33 -3.63
CA SER A 68 14.25 -0.17 -5.07
C SER A 68 13.23 -1.00 -5.87
N GLU A 69 12.58 -1.98 -5.23
CA GLU A 69 11.53 -2.77 -5.89
C GLU A 69 10.20 -2.06 -5.95
N ILE A 70 9.99 -1.06 -5.09
CA ILE A 70 8.75 -0.29 -5.08
C ILE A 70 8.82 0.78 -6.15
N LYS A 71 7.90 0.71 -7.11
CA LYS A 71 7.89 1.60 -8.26
C LYS A 71 6.86 2.71 -8.16
N LEU A 72 5.85 2.53 -7.30
CA LEU A 72 4.80 3.53 -7.10
C LEU A 72 4.54 3.66 -5.62
N VAL A 73 4.44 4.88 -5.14
CA VAL A 73 4.07 5.17 -3.76
C VAL A 73 2.74 5.90 -3.78
N VAL A 74 1.76 5.34 -3.06
CA VAL A 74 0.45 5.96 -2.89
C VAL A 74 0.47 6.69 -1.55
N GLU A 75 0.50 8.01 -1.58
CA GLU A 75 0.55 8.84 -0.39
C GLU A 75 -0.86 9.36 -0.12
N LEU A 76 -1.50 8.84 0.92
CA LEU A 76 -2.90 9.13 1.22
C LEU A 76 -3.08 10.09 2.39
N ILE A 77 -2.01 10.56 3.00
CA ILE A 77 -2.07 11.64 3.95
C ILE A 77 -2.45 12.92 3.21
N GLY A 78 -1.82 13.16 2.06
CA GLY A 78 -2.13 14.29 1.22
C GLY A 78 -2.98 13.98 0.00
N GLY A 79 -3.37 12.71 -0.17
CA GLY A 79 -4.22 12.30 -1.29
C GLY A 79 -3.53 12.21 -2.64
N GLU A 80 -2.23 12.04 -2.67
CA GLU A 80 -1.47 12.01 -3.91
C GLU A 80 -0.90 10.63 -4.21
N MET A 81 -0.71 10.37 -5.49
CA MET A 81 0.03 9.19 -5.95
C MET A 81 1.29 9.66 -6.63
N LEU A 82 2.43 9.15 -6.18
CA LEU A 82 3.72 9.58 -6.67
C LEU A 82 4.48 8.40 -7.27
N ALA A 83 4.92 8.56 -8.50
CA ALA A 83 5.84 7.60 -9.10
C ALA A 83 7.18 7.72 -8.41
N LYS A 84 7.68 6.59 -7.94
CA LYS A 84 8.95 6.54 -7.24
C LYS A 84 10.05 6.16 -8.22
N ASP A 85 11.19 6.75 -8.02
CA ASP A 85 12.40 6.35 -8.72
C ASP A 85 12.27 6.42 -10.25
N ILE A 86 12.08 7.57 -10.70
CA ILE A 86 11.98 7.80 -12.11
C ILE A 86 13.35 8.02 -12.73
#